data_5083bfddaafd49eaba44bb9d3890a77f
#
_entry.id   5083bfddaafd49eaba44bb9d3890a77f
#
_cell.length_a   1.000
_cell.length_b   1.000
_cell.length_c   1.000
_cell.angle_alpha   90.00
_cell.angle_beta   90.00
_cell.angle_gamma   90.00
#
_symmetry.space_group_name_H-M   'P 1'
#
loop_
_entity.id
_entity.type
_entity.pdbx_description
1 polymer ?
#
loop_
_entity_poly.entity_id
_entity_poly.type
_entity_poly.pdbx_seq_one_letter_code
_entity_poly.pdbx_strand_id
1 'polypeptide(L)'
;MKKILTLFLALTVLAGCSKDESPTPAPAEPVGGVISLRSESLLKNEPAAKAAAHSETAAGQRLTYTFEAWTKDANPRCVLHKTANGTFDEAAIEIALVPGTYDFLFWADYGTGAYATADLRQIKIAMTSGSTPATYAPGSERDAFACVLPDVQWNGGNGVSATLKRPLAKLTMRNKEAFNTGDKAVSVTYRNVPTRYDVLTEKTSEPQTVTVAFPNTTVNSATVGEDFLFVPSNAGQSVGLSITVGDVTKGIDVLQLQRNYATSVTATFE
;
A
#
# COMPACT_ATOMS: atom_id res chain seq x y z
N MET A 1 63.60 50.25 32.73
CA MET A 1 63.51 51.38 31.82
C MET A 1 62.99 50.86 30.46
N LYS A 2 61.73 50.86 30.19
CA LYS A 2 61.19 50.52 28.87
C LYS A 2 60.04 51.49 28.62
N LYS A 3 60.15 52.27 27.58
CA LYS A 3 59.22 53.32 27.17
C LYS A 3 57.98 52.69 26.49
N ILE A 4 56.81 53.03 26.97
CA ILE A 4 55.54 52.67 26.35
C ILE A 4 55.19 53.75 25.33
N LEU A 5 55.07 53.34 24.06
CA LEU A 5 54.67 54.20 22.95
C LEU A 5 53.14 53.99 22.72
N THR A 6 52.35 55.03 23.06
CA THR A 6 50.92 55.01 22.88
C THR A 6 50.60 55.51 21.48
N LEU A 7 50.03 54.63 20.63
CA LEU A 7 49.58 54.98 19.29
C LEU A 7 48.06 55.25 19.34
N PHE A 8 47.68 56.51 19.11
CA PHE A 8 46.28 56.92 18.92
C PHE A 8 45.86 56.62 17.50
N LEU A 9 44.91 55.70 17.34
CA LEU A 9 44.28 55.44 16.06
C LEU A 9 42.95 56.20 15.97
N ALA A 10 42.88 57.18 15.09
CA ALA A 10 41.66 57.93 14.84
C ALA A 10 40.62 57.06 14.08
N LEU A 11 39.47 56.84 14.70
CA LEU A 11 38.35 56.11 14.11
C LEU A 11 37.50 57.08 13.28
N THR A 12 37.63 57.04 11.96
CA THR A 12 36.69 57.73 11.05
C THR A 12 35.39 56.89 10.96
N VAL A 13 34.30 57.45 11.50
CA VAL A 13 32.96 56.87 11.36
C VAL A 13 32.46 57.21 9.95
N LEU A 14 32.47 56.26 9.06
CA LEU A 14 31.70 56.28 7.81
C LEU A 14 30.26 55.89 8.14
N ALA A 15 29.38 56.86 8.13
CA ALA A 15 27.93 56.66 8.12
C ALA A 15 27.53 56.01 6.78
N GLY A 16 27.57 54.69 6.69
CA GLY A 16 26.96 53.93 5.62
C GLY A 16 25.45 53.83 5.87
N CYS A 17 24.63 54.33 4.97
CA CYS A 17 23.20 54.03 4.91
C CYS A 17 23.04 52.50 4.75
N SER A 18 22.73 51.79 5.81
CA SER A 18 22.23 50.43 5.72
C SER A 18 20.83 50.50 5.14
N LYS A 19 20.65 50.03 3.90
CA LYS A 19 19.35 49.56 3.44
C LYS A 19 18.83 48.57 4.49
N ASP A 20 17.63 48.81 5.00
CA ASP A 20 16.86 47.86 5.79
C ASP A 20 16.62 46.63 4.90
N GLU A 21 17.56 45.69 4.91
CA GLU A 21 17.26 44.33 4.49
C GLU A 21 16.39 43.75 5.60
N SER A 22 15.08 43.69 5.33
CA SER A 22 14.16 42.96 6.20
C SER A 22 14.77 41.54 6.44
N PRO A 23 14.95 41.13 7.68
CA PRO A 23 15.56 39.81 7.94
C PRO A 23 14.77 38.75 7.22
N THR A 24 15.44 37.98 6.37
CA THR A 24 14.84 36.82 5.73
C THR A 24 14.26 35.94 6.86
N PRO A 25 12.95 35.64 6.83
CA PRO A 25 12.35 34.78 7.87
C PRO A 25 13.16 33.51 8.02
N ALA A 26 13.49 33.16 9.24
CA ALA A 26 14.15 31.87 9.50
C ALA A 26 13.29 30.74 8.90
N PRO A 27 13.89 29.71 8.30
CA PRO A 27 13.14 28.56 7.80
C PRO A 27 12.26 28.00 8.93
N ALA A 28 10.99 27.70 8.62
CA ALA A 28 10.09 27.11 9.59
C ALA A 28 10.64 25.74 10.02
N GLU A 29 10.64 25.48 11.33
CA GLU A 29 11.15 24.23 11.87
C GLU A 29 10.07 23.14 11.84
N PRO A 30 10.46 21.84 11.69
CA PRO A 30 9.54 20.73 11.75
C PRO A 30 8.86 20.64 13.13
N VAL A 31 7.56 20.40 13.13
CA VAL A 31 6.77 20.15 14.33
C VAL A 31 6.33 18.69 14.39
N GLY A 32 6.45 18.11 15.57
CA GLY A 32 6.15 16.70 15.81
C GLY A 32 4.67 16.43 16.01
N GLY A 33 4.27 15.18 15.78
CA GLY A 33 2.96 14.68 16.11
C GLY A 33 2.82 13.18 15.83
N VAL A 34 1.66 12.62 16.17
CA VAL A 34 1.36 11.20 15.98
C VAL A 34 0.12 11.06 15.11
N ILE A 35 0.20 10.17 14.13
CA ILE A 35 -0.93 9.76 13.29
C ILE A 35 -1.42 8.41 13.78
N SER A 36 -2.71 8.31 14.11
CA SER A 36 -3.36 7.07 14.52
C SER A 36 -3.92 6.36 13.29
N LEU A 37 -3.70 5.05 13.18
CA LEU A 37 -4.04 4.23 12.02
C LEU A 37 -4.85 3.01 12.42
N ARG A 38 -5.77 2.60 11.54
CA ARG A 38 -6.45 1.31 11.57
C ARG A 38 -6.79 0.85 10.16
N SER A 39 -7.00 -0.45 9.97
CA SER A 39 -7.37 -1.05 8.69
C SER A 39 -8.72 -1.77 8.79
N GLU A 40 -9.60 -1.59 7.81
CA GLU A 40 -10.88 -2.32 7.73
C GLU A 40 -10.64 -3.73 7.16
N SER A 41 -10.74 -4.76 8.02
CA SER A 41 -10.49 -6.15 7.65
C SER A 41 -11.65 -6.84 6.92
N LEU A 42 -12.90 -6.38 7.12
CA LEU A 42 -14.09 -7.03 6.57
C LEU A 42 -14.20 -6.88 5.04
N LEU A 43 -14.50 -8.00 4.39
CA LEU A 43 -14.81 -8.06 2.96
C LEU A 43 -16.34 -8.03 2.76
N LYS A 44 -16.76 -7.33 1.73
CA LYS A 44 -18.17 -7.38 1.27
C LYS A 44 -18.42 -8.70 0.52
N ASN A 45 -19.64 -9.21 0.60
CA ASN A 45 -20.08 -10.49 0.02
C ASN A 45 -19.33 -11.74 0.55
N GLU A 46 -18.60 -11.62 1.64
CA GLU A 46 -18.06 -12.80 2.30
C GLU A 46 -19.15 -13.44 3.18
N PRO A 47 -19.35 -14.78 3.13
CA PRO A 47 -20.30 -15.45 4.02
C PRO A 47 -20.02 -15.11 5.48
N ALA A 48 -21.07 -14.87 6.29
CA ALA A 48 -20.94 -14.40 7.67
C ALA A 48 -19.98 -15.24 8.53
N ALA A 49 -20.01 -16.56 8.37
CA ALA A 49 -19.09 -17.46 9.09
C ALA A 49 -17.60 -17.24 8.69
N LYS A 50 -17.32 -16.97 7.40
CA LYS A 50 -15.97 -16.63 6.93
C LYS A 50 -15.53 -15.24 7.33
N ALA A 51 -16.46 -14.28 7.30
CA ALA A 51 -16.20 -12.91 7.72
C ALA A 51 -15.83 -12.86 9.22
N ALA A 52 -16.54 -13.61 10.07
CA ALA A 52 -16.23 -13.75 11.49
C ALA A 52 -14.86 -14.40 11.71
N ALA A 53 -14.58 -15.53 11.03
CA ALA A 53 -13.29 -16.20 11.12
C ALA A 53 -12.14 -15.34 10.61
N HIS A 54 -12.35 -14.57 9.54
CA HIS A 54 -11.36 -13.62 9.05
C HIS A 54 -11.08 -12.51 10.06
N SER A 55 -12.12 -11.95 10.68
CA SER A 55 -12.00 -10.93 11.72
C SER A 55 -11.26 -11.46 12.96
N GLU A 56 -11.57 -12.69 13.41
CA GLU A 56 -10.88 -13.33 14.53
C GLU A 56 -9.42 -13.65 14.21
N THR A 57 -9.13 -14.11 12.98
CA THR A 57 -7.76 -14.40 12.54
C THR A 57 -6.96 -13.11 12.34
N ALA A 58 -7.61 -12.03 11.90
CA ALA A 58 -6.99 -10.72 11.73
C ALA A 58 -6.67 -10.05 13.08
N ALA A 59 -7.49 -10.30 14.10
CA ALA A 59 -7.24 -9.79 15.44
C ALA A 59 -5.91 -10.32 15.98
N GLY A 60 -4.92 -9.44 16.11
CA GLY A 60 -3.56 -9.78 16.55
C GLY A 60 -2.57 -10.09 15.43
N GLN A 61 -2.98 -10.22 14.17
CA GLN A 61 -2.04 -10.25 13.05
C GLN A 61 -1.33 -8.91 12.91
N ARG A 62 -0.02 -8.97 12.65
CA ARG A 62 0.80 -7.77 12.48
C ARG A 62 0.77 -7.30 11.03
N LEU A 63 0.59 -5.99 10.87
CA LEU A 63 0.74 -5.29 9.60
C LEU A 63 1.94 -4.36 9.66
N THR A 64 2.57 -4.17 8.51
CA THR A 64 3.53 -3.09 8.27
C THR A 64 2.78 -1.93 7.62
N TYR A 65 2.72 -0.81 8.31
CA TYR A 65 2.15 0.44 7.81
C TYR A 65 3.24 1.30 7.19
N THR A 66 3.03 1.77 5.99
CA THR A 66 3.90 2.72 5.28
C THR A 66 3.15 4.04 5.13
N PHE A 67 3.83 5.14 5.41
CA PHE A 67 3.32 6.49 5.33
C PHE A 67 4.21 7.35 4.44
N GLU A 68 3.60 8.18 3.61
CA GLU A 68 4.28 9.25 2.87
C GLU A 68 3.55 10.58 3.01
N ALA A 69 4.33 11.66 3.16
CA ALA A 69 3.86 13.03 3.06
C ALA A 69 4.37 13.66 1.77
N TRP A 70 3.46 14.14 0.95
CA TRP A 70 3.75 14.78 -0.34
C TRP A 70 3.39 16.26 -0.31
N THR A 71 4.28 17.13 -0.82
CA THR A 71 4.01 18.56 -0.93
C THR A 71 2.93 18.86 -1.97
N LYS A 72 2.25 19.99 -1.81
CA LYS A 72 1.17 20.49 -2.72
C LYS A 72 1.66 21.59 -3.66
N ASP A 73 2.96 21.76 -3.80
CA ASP A 73 3.53 22.74 -4.72
C ASP A 73 3.43 22.28 -6.20
N ALA A 74 3.88 23.13 -7.13
CA ALA A 74 3.83 22.83 -8.57
C ALA A 74 4.66 21.60 -8.97
N ASN A 75 5.60 21.19 -8.13
CA ASN A 75 6.43 20.00 -8.32
C ASN A 75 6.34 19.12 -7.07
N PRO A 76 5.23 18.36 -6.89
CA PRO A 76 5.00 17.55 -5.71
C PRO A 76 6.14 16.56 -5.46
N ARG A 77 6.61 16.50 -4.23
CA ARG A 77 7.69 15.60 -3.79
C ARG A 77 7.34 14.93 -2.47
N CYS A 78 7.78 13.71 -2.30
CA CYS A 78 7.76 13.04 -1.01
C CYS A 78 8.80 13.70 -0.09
N VAL A 79 8.35 14.26 1.02
CA VAL A 79 9.21 14.90 2.03
C VAL A 79 9.40 14.04 3.27
N LEU A 80 8.58 13.02 3.44
CA LEU A 80 8.71 12.05 4.50
C LEU A 80 8.16 10.70 4.05
N HIS A 81 8.96 9.65 4.25
CA HIS A 81 8.57 8.26 4.09
C HIS A 81 8.90 7.53 5.39
N LYS A 82 7.91 6.88 6.01
CA LYS A 82 8.08 6.14 7.26
C LYS A 82 7.30 4.84 7.26
N THR A 83 7.80 3.87 8.04
CA THR A 83 7.10 2.62 8.33
C THR A 83 6.91 2.43 9.81
N ALA A 84 5.84 1.74 10.20
CA ALA A 84 5.57 1.30 11.56
C ALA A 84 4.88 -0.06 11.53
N ASN A 85 5.03 -0.83 12.61
CA ASN A 85 4.29 -2.08 12.79
C ASN A 85 3.10 -1.84 13.70
N GLY A 86 1.99 -2.50 13.39
CA GLY A 86 0.76 -2.42 14.19
C GLY A 86 -0.11 -3.65 14.00
N THR A 87 -1.34 -3.57 14.46
CA THR A 87 -2.41 -4.54 14.20
C THR A 87 -3.43 -3.93 13.24
N PHE A 88 -4.50 -4.67 12.90
CA PHE A 88 -5.60 -4.11 12.11
C PHE A 88 -6.31 -2.96 12.82
N ASP A 89 -6.46 -3.05 14.13
CA ASP A 89 -7.26 -2.11 14.92
C ASP A 89 -6.46 -0.90 15.38
N GLU A 90 -5.12 -1.04 15.49
CA GLU A 90 -4.28 0.00 16.06
C GLU A 90 -2.86 -0.03 15.51
N ALA A 91 -2.45 1.11 14.98
CA ALA A 91 -1.07 1.47 14.71
C ALA A 91 -0.87 2.98 14.91
N ALA A 92 0.37 3.39 15.15
CA ALA A 92 0.73 4.79 15.29
C ALA A 92 2.05 5.08 14.55
N ILE A 93 2.10 6.23 13.87
CA ILE A 93 3.31 6.73 13.23
C ILE A 93 3.64 8.11 13.81
N GLU A 94 4.80 8.20 14.45
CA GLU A 94 5.35 9.48 14.87
C GLU A 94 6.00 10.18 13.69
N ILE A 95 5.63 11.43 13.45
CA ILE A 95 6.17 12.24 12.34
C ILE A 95 6.63 13.59 12.83
N ALA A 96 7.52 14.22 12.06
CA ALA A 96 7.89 15.62 12.20
C ALA A 96 7.96 16.24 10.80
N LEU A 97 7.16 17.26 10.55
CA LEU A 97 7.08 17.99 9.28
C LEU A 97 7.05 19.49 9.54
N VAL A 98 7.57 20.25 8.61
CA VAL A 98 7.38 21.71 8.60
C VAL A 98 5.89 22.01 8.49
N PRO A 99 5.34 23.01 9.24
CA PRO A 99 3.95 23.40 9.07
C PRO A 99 3.61 23.72 7.61
N GLY A 100 2.50 23.15 7.12
CA GLY A 100 2.13 23.29 5.71
C GLY A 100 0.99 22.36 5.30
N THR A 101 0.67 22.40 4.00
CA THR A 101 -0.37 21.56 3.40
C THR A 101 0.26 20.38 2.66
N TYR A 102 -0.23 19.18 2.91
CA TYR A 102 0.30 17.95 2.35
C TYR A 102 -0.80 17.00 1.91
N ASP A 103 -0.48 16.12 0.96
CA ASP A 103 -1.22 14.87 0.78
C ASP A 103 -0.54 13.78 1.62
N PHE A 104 -1.29 13.15 2.50
CA PHE A 104 -0.84 12.02 3.30
C PHE A 104 -1.31 10.71 2.68
N LEU A 105 -0.36 9.87 2.30
CA LEU A 105 -0.61 8.57 1.71
C LEU A 105 -0.27 7.47 2.70
N PHE A 106 -1.12 6.45 2.76
CA PHE A 106 -0.97 5.31 3.67
C PHE A 106 -1.14 4.00 2.93
N TRP A 107 -0.30 3.05 3.27
CA TRP A 107 -0.39 1.66 2.85
C TRP A 107 -0.17 0.75 4.05
N ALA A 108 -0.84 -0.41 4.09
CA ALA A 108 -0.57 -1.45 5.07
C ALA A 108 -0.67 -2.82 4.41
N ASP A 109 0.28 -3.70 4.71
CA ASP A 109 0.29 -5.10 4.29
C ASP A 109 0.99 -5.97 5.35
N TYR A 110 1.11 -7.26 5.08
CA TYR A 110 1.73 -8.21 6.02
C TYR A 110 3.27 -8.13 6.09
N GLY A 111 3.91 -7.24 5.33
CA GLY A 111 5.37 -7.08 5.33
C GLY A 111 6.14 -8.26 4.72
N THR A 112 5.46 -9.12 3.95
CA THR A 112 6.05 -10.32 3.33
C THR A 112 6.83 -10.03 2.06
N GLY A 113 6.86 -8.76 1.62
CA GLY A 113 7.47 -8.36 0.36
C GLY A 113 6.59 -8.64 -0.87
N ALA A 114 5.28 -8.87 -0.67
CA ALA A 114 4.32 -9.05 -1.77
C ALA A 114 4.17 -7.79 -2.65
N TYR A 115 4.53 -6.65 -2.10
CA TYR A 115 4.46 -5.33 -2.77
C TYR A 115 5.75 -4.54 -2.61
N ALA A 116 6.13 -3.78 -3.65
CA ALA A 116 7.16 -2.75 -3.59
C ALA A 116 6.49 -1.43 -3.18
N THR A 117 6.79 -0.94 -1.98
CA THR A 117 6.13 0.20 -1.33
C THR A 117 7.07 1.40 -1.11
N ALA A 118 8.20 1.45 -1.82
CA ALA A 118 9.16 2.55 -1.74
C ALA A 118 8.60 3.90 -2.25
N ASP A 119 7.52 3.88 -3.01
CA ASP A 119 6.77 5.03 -3.50
C ASP A 119 5.28 4.65 -3.55
N LEU A 120 4.47 5.22 -2.66
CA LEU A 120 3.04 4.90 -2.55
C LEU A 120 2.20 5.39 -3.75
N ARG A 121 2.75 6.22 -4.62
CA ARG A 121 2.14 6.59 -5.91
C ARG A 121 2.42 5.55 -6.99
N GLN A 122 3.23 4.54 -6.70
CA GLN A 122 3.69 3.55 -7.67
C GLN A 122 3.84 2.16 -7.04
N ILE A 123 2.94 1.78 -6.17
CA ILE A 123 2.97 0.44 -5.57
C ILE A 123 2.90 -0.61 -6.67
N LYS A 124 3.84 -1.56 -6.65
CA LYS A 124 3.89 -2.66 -7.62
C LYS A 124 3.77 -4.00 -6.94
N ILE A 125 3.11 -4.93 -7.60
CA ILE A 125 3.18 -6.34 -7.23
C ILE A 125 4.64 -6.79 -7.38
N ALA A 126 5.20 -7.41 -6.35
CA ALA A 126 6.54 -7.99 -6.41
C ALA A 126 6.49 -9.27 -7.27
N MET A 127 6.97 -9.15 -8.52
CA MET A 127 7.06 -10.27 -9.45
C MET A 127 8.33 -11.07 -9.21
N THR A 128 8.26 -12.38 -9.46
CA THR A 128 9.44 -13.24 -9.49
C THR A 128 10.32 -12.86 -10.68
N SER A 129 11.58 -12.53 -10.40
CA SER A 129 12.52 -12.07 -11.43
C SER A 129 12.80 -13.15 -12.47
N GLY A 130 12.82 -12.75 -13.75
CA GLY A 130 13.23 -13.61 -14.87
C GLY A 130 12.20 -14.65 -15.31
N SER A 131 10.98 -14.66 -14.76
CA SER A 131 9.92 -15.59 -15.18
C SER A 131 9.18 -15.09 -16.42
N THR A 132 8.91 -16.04 -17.35
CA THR A 132 8.05 -15.83 -18.50
C THR A 132 7.11 -17.02 -18.62
N PRO A 133 5.78 -16.85 -18.48
CA PRO A 133 5.09 -15.59 -18.14
C PRO A 133 5.44 -15.03 -16.76
N ALA A 134 5.18 -13.75 -16.53
CA ALA A 134 5.35 -13.11 -15.24
C ALA A 134 4.58 -13.89 -14.16
N THR A 135 5.15 -14.01 -12.97
CA THR A 135 4.55 -14.74 -11.83
C THR A 135 4.85 -14.05 -10.51
N TYR A 136 4.06 -14.35 -9.50
CA TYR A 136 4.25 -13.95 -8.10
C TYR A 136 3.73 -15.06 -7.17
N ALA A 137 4.01 -14.98 -5.87
CA ALA A 137 3.44 -15.87 -4.88
C ALA A 137 2.00 -15.44 -4.54
N PRO A 138 0.95 -16.24 -4.86
CA PRO A 138 -0.44 -15.93 -4.50
C PRO A 138 -0.72 -16.25 -3.03
N GLY A 139 -1.86 -15.79 -2.52
CA GLY A 139 -2.35 -16.19 -1.20
C GLY A 139 -2.85 -15.06 -0.32
N SER A 140 -3.25 -15.42 0.91
CA SER A 140 -3.85 -14.49 1.87
C SER A 140 -2.91 -13.36 2.30
N GLU A 141 -1.60 -13.59 2.28
CA GLU A 141 -0.58 -12.59 2.63
C GLU A 141 -0.45 -11.44 1.61
N ARG A 142 -1.20 -11.52 0.52
CA ARG A 142 -1.33 -10.43 -0.47
C ARG A 142 -2.45 -9.46 -0.15
N ASP A 143 -3.18 -9.66 0.94
CA ASP A 143 -4.15 -8.66 1.39
C ASP A 143 -3.43 -7.38 1.82
N ALA A 144 -4.00 -6.24 1.46
CA ALA A 144 -3.42 -4.93 1.73
C ALA A 144 -4.49 -3.84 1.84
N PHE A 145 -4.11 -2.71 2.43
CA PHE A 145 -5.02 -1.61 2.75
C PHE A 145 -4.35 -0.28 2.39
N ALA A 146 -5.15 0.67 1.93
CA ALA A 146 -4.68 1.98 1.52
C ALA A 146 -5.62 3.08 1.99
N CYS A 147 -5.09 4.27 2.19
CA CYS A 147 -5.85 5.49 2.45
C CYS A 147 -5.09 6.68 1.88
N VAL A 148 -5.80 7.66 1.37
CA VAL A 148 -5.28 9.00 1.08
C VAL A 148 -6.06 10.01 1.91
N LEU A 149 -5.34 10.92 2.57
CA LEU A 149 -5.90 12.13 3.18
C LEU A 149 -5.33 13.31 2.40
N PRO A 150 -6.10 13.88 1.47
CA PRO A 150 -5.65 15.04 0.70
C PRO A 150 -5.74 16.33 1.53
N ASP A 151 -4.93 17.31 1.19
CA ASP A 151 -4.99 18.69 1.71
C ASP A 151 -4.88 18.78 3.25
N VAL A 152 -4.11 17.91 3.89
CA VAL A 152 -3.90 17.93 5.34
C VAL A 152 -3.12 19.19 5.73
N GLN A 153 -3.73 20.02 6.57
CA GLN A 153 -3.07 21.18 7.19
C GLN A 153 -2.26 20.70 8.40
N TRP A 154 -0.96 20.54 8.23
CA TRP A 154 -0.09 20.06 9.31
C TRP A 154 0.46 21.23 10.13
N ASN A 155 0.14 21.23 11.42
CA ASN A 155 0.65 22.19 12.41
C ASN A 155 1.18 21.48 13.67
N GLY A 156 1.45 20.17 13.56
CA GLY A 156 1.85 19.32 14.69
C GLY A 156 0.67 18.75 15.48
N GLY A 157 0.98 17.96 16.50
CA GLY A 157 -0.01 17.36 17.40
C GLY A 157 -0.52 15.98 16.98
N ASN A 158 -1.58 15.51 17.65
CA ASN A 158 -2.08 14.13 17.54
C ASN A 158 -3.50 14.06 16.94
N GLY A 159 -3.90 15.06 16.16
CA GLY A 159 -5.27 15.18 15.63
C GLY A 159 -5.55 14.41 14.34
N VAL A 160 -4.55 13.81 13.70
CA VAL A 160 -4.73 13.11 12.43
C VAL A 160 -4.96 11.63 12.68
N SER A 161 -6.02 11.09 12.07
CA SER A 161 -6.29 9.65 12.05
C SER A 161 -6.66 9.18 10.65
N ALA A 162 -6.25 7.97 10.27
CA ALA A 162 -6.58 7.36 8.99
C ALA A 162 -7.16 5.96 9.17
N THR A 163 -8.24 5.69 8.42
CA THR A 163 -8.81 4.35 8.30
C THR A 163 -8.51 3.82 6.90
N LEU A 164 -7.66 2.82 6.82
CA LEU A 164 -7.25 2.22 5.56
C LEU A 164 -8.30 1.21 5.08
N LYS A 165 -8.57 1.21 3.78
CA LYS A 165 -9.54 0.34 3.11
C LYS A 165 -8.83 -0.52 2.08
N ARG A 166 -9.34 -1.72 1.83
CA ARG A 166 -8.74 -2.65 0.89
C ARG A 166 -8.86 -2.14 -0.56
N PRO A 167 -7.73 -1.92 -1.28
CA PRO A 167 -7.73 -1.55 -2.70
C PRO A 167 -7.82 -2.77 -3.64
N LEU A 168 -8.11 -3.93 -3.10
CA LEU A 168 -8.10 -5.22 -3.75
C LEU A 168 -9.49 -5.85 -3.78
N ALA A 169 -9.70 -6.79 -4.70
CA ALA A 169 -10.74 -7.80 -4.61
C ALA A 169 -10.12 -9.12 -4.16
N LYS A 170 -10.80 -9.86 -3.30
CA LYS A 170 -10.46 -11.26 -3.00
C LYS A 170 -11.10 -12.16 -4.06
N LEU A 171 -10.31 -13.04 -4.65
CA LEU A 171 -10.75 -14.07 -5.58
C LEU A 171 -10.55 -15.45 -4.97
N THR A 172 -11.61 -16.24 -4.89
CA THR A 172 -11.56 -17.64 -4.45
C THR A 172 -11.92 -18.55 -5.62
N MET A 173 -11.01 -19.41 -6.04
CA MET A 173 -11.24 -20.45 -7.02
C MET A 173 -11.67 -21.73 -6.31
N ARG A 174 -12.74 -22.37 -6.79
CA ARG A 174 -13.35 -23.53 -6.13
C ARG A 174 -13.62 -24.66 -7.13
N ASN A 175 -13.42 -25.88 -6.66
CA ASN A 175 -14.06 -27.04 -7.28
C ASN A 175 -15.51 -27.17 -6.79
N LYS A 176 -16.38 -27.74 -7.61
CA LYS A 176 -17.77 -27.98 -7.26
C LYS A 176 -17.90 -28.88 -6.04
N GLU A 177 -17.16 -29.96 -6.01
CA GLU A 177 -17.07 -30.89 -4.90
C GLU A 177 -15.73 -30.72 -4.15
N ALA A 178 -15.71 -31.09 -2.88
CA ALA A 178 -14.45 -31.13 -2.13
C ALA A 178 -13.58 -32.28 -2.63
N PHE A 179 -12.34 -32.01 -2.99
CA PHE A 179 -11.36 -32.97 -3.43
C PHE A 179 -9.95 -32.61 -2.96
N ASN A 180 -8.99 -33.48 -3.03
CA ASN A 180 -7.59 -33.12 -2.88
C ASN A 180 -6.91 -33.03 -4.24
N THR A 181 -5.98 -32.11 -4.38
CA THR A 181 -5.21 -31.97 -5.61
C THR A 181 -4.09 -33.01 -5.70
N GLY A 182 -3.70 -33.62 -4.57
CA GLY A 182 -2.62 -34.58 -4.51
C GLY A 182 -1.34 -34.02 -5.12
N ASP A 183 -0.83 -34.73 -6.15
CA ASP A 183 0.36 -34.30 -6.89
C ASP A 183 0.03 -33.44 -8.12
N LYS A 184 -1.25 -33.12 -8.36
CA LYS A 184 -1.67 -32.31 -9.52
C LYS A 184 -1.25 -30.87 -9.31
N ALA A 185 -0.44 -30.34 -10.21
CA ALA A 185 -0.08 -28.91 -10.19
C ALA A 185 -1.32 -28.04 -10.32
N VAL A 186 -1.41 -27.01 -9.49
CA VAL A 186 -2.48 -26.02 -9.52
C VAL A 186 -1.91 -24.69 -9.97
N SER A 187 -2.44 -24.13 -11.05
CA SER A 187 -2.03 -22.80 -11.53
C SER A 187 -3.21 -22.00 -12.05
N VAL A 188 -3.05 -20.68 -12.02
CA VAL A 188 -4.02 -19.75 -12.59
C VAL A 188 -3.29 -18.74 -13.47
N THR A 189 -3.75 -18.64 -14.71
CA THR A 189 -3.32 -17.57 -15.61
C THR A 189 -4.37 -16.48 -15.61
N TYR A 190 -3.99 -15.32 -15.12
CA TYR A 190 -4.79 -14.10 -15.18
C TYR A 190 -4.42 -13.30 -16.42
N ARG A 191 -5.40 -12.78 -17.13
CA ARG A 191 -5.25 -11.85 -18.24
C ARG A 191 -5.77 -10.47 -17.86
N ASN A 192 -5.07 -9.42 -18.25
CA ASN A 192 -5.45 -8.02 -17.98
C ASN A 192 -5.46 -7.69 -16.47
N VAL A 193 -4.53 -8.26 -15.69
CA VAL A 193 -4.38 -7.95 -14.26
C VAL A 193 -3.55 -6.68 -14.10
N PRO A 194 -4.06 -5.64 -13.40
CA PRO A 194 -3.27 -4.50 -13.03
C PRO A 194 -2.15 -4.92 -12.07
N THR A 195 -0.93 -4.51 -12.37
CA THR A 195 0.23 -4.83 -11.53
C THR A 195 0.75 -3.63 -10.74
N ARG A 196 0.13 -2.47 -10.92
CA ARG A 196 0.46 -1.23 -10.25
C ARG A 196 -0.78 -0.53 -9.69
N TYR A 197 -0.60 0.10 -8.52
CA TYR A 197 -1.61 0.91 -7.84
C TYR A 197 -1.01 2.23 -7.35
N ASP A 198 -1.72 3.32 -7.55
CA ASP A 198 -1.40 4.66 -7.08
C ASP A 198 -2.34 5.02 -5.93
N VAL A 199 -1.82 5.18 -4.71
CA VAL A 199 -2.62 5.52 -3.52
C VAL A 199 -3.23 6.92 -3.63
N LEU A 200 -2.50 7.88 -4.22
CA LEU A 200 -2.99 9.27 -4.34
C LEU A 200 -4.24 9.37 -5.20
N THR A 201 -4.23 8.69 -6.35
CA THR A 201 -5.32 8.75 -7.32
C THR A 201 -6.30 7.58 -7.21
N GLU A 202 -5.96 6.60 -6.40
CA GLU A 202 -6.67 5.32 -6.24
C GLU A 202 -6.91 4.57 -7.57
N LYS A 203 -5.98 4.73 -8.53
CA LYS A 203 -6.02 4.12 -9.86
C LYS A 203 -5.08 2.95 -9.99
N THR A 204 -5.44 2.05 -10.87
CA THR A 204 -4.60 0.92 -11.29
C THR A 204 -3.99 1.17 -12.65
N SER A 205 -2.86 0.54 -12.94
CA SER A 205 -2.18 0.62 -14.23
C SER A 205 -1.29 -0.61 -14.49
N GLU A 206 -0.59 -0.60 -15.61
CA GLU A 206 0.32 -1.67 -16.06
C GLU A 206 -0.37 -3.05 -16.10
N PRO A 207 -1.47 -3.23 -16.88
CA PRO A 207 -2.13 -4.52 -16.98
C PRO A 207 -1.24 -5.56 -17.66
N GLN A 208 -1.15 -6.76 -17.09
CA GLN A 208 -0.33 -7.85 -17.60
C GLN A 208 -1.08 -9.18 -17.61
N THR A 209 -0.51 -10.16 -18.35
CA THR A 209 -0.84 -11.57 -18.17
C THR A 209 0.15 -12.17 -17.18
N VAL A 210 -0.38 -12.78 -16.12
CA VAL A 210 0.41 -13.34 -15.02
C VAL A 210 -0.06 -14.76 -14.77
N THR A 211 0.87 -15.71 -14.60
CA THR A 211 0.56 -17.07 -14.21
C THR A 211 1.11 -17.34 -12.82
N VAL A 212 0.26 -17.75 -11.90
CA VAL A 212 0.61 -18.05 -10.52
C VAL A 212 0.36 -19.53 -10.20
N ALA A 213 1.25 -20.12 -9.41
CA ALA A 213 1.11 -21.48 -8.93
C ALA A 213 0.58 -21.45 -7.49
N PHE A 214 -0.41 -22.30 -7.20
CA PHE A 214 -0.95 -22.47 -5.87
C PHE A 214 -0.39 -23.75 -5.25
N PRO A 215 -0.24 -23.80 -3.92
CA PRO A 215 0.21 -25.01 -3.25
C PRO A 215 -0.82 -26.14 -3.44
N ASN A 216 -0.34 -27.35 -3.61
CA ASN A 216 -1.18 -28.53 -3.63
C ASN A 216 -1.79 -28.78 -2.25
N THR A 217 -2.97 -29.36 -2.21
CA THR A 217 -3.61 -29.80 -0.96
C THR A 217 -3.77 -31.31 -0.93
N THR A 218 -3.37 -31.90 0.19
CA THR A 218 -3.59 -33.34 0.49
C THR A 218 -4.87 -33.55 1.29
N VAL A 219 -5.54 -32.49 1.69
CA VAL A 219 -6.84 -32.52 2.39
C VAL A 219 -7.94 -32.19 1.41
N ASN A 220 -9.07 -32.87 1.53
CA ASN A 220 -10.25 -32.58 0.71
C ASN A 220 -10.71 -31.13 0.98
N SER A 221 -10.72 -30.32 -0.04
CA SER A 221 -11.14 -28.92 -0.01
C SER A 221 -11.88 -28.55 -1.27
N ALA A 222 -12.94 -27.79 -1.15
CA ALA A 222 -13.56 -27.16 -2.31
C ALA A 222 -12.78 -25.94 -2.79
N THR A 223 -11.90 -25.34 -1.98
CA THR A 223 -11.06 -24.21 -2.37
C THR A 223 -9.79 -24.73 -3.04
N VAL A 224 -9.59 -24.32 -4.29
CA VAL A 224 -8.42 -24.64 -5.13
C VAL A 224 -7.32 -23.59 -4.93
N GLY A 225 -7.71 -22.34 -4.73
CA GLY A 225 -6.79 -21.25 -4.47
C GLY A 225 -7.51 -19.96 -4.08
N GLU A 226 -6.80 -19.07 -3.39
CA GLU A 226 -7.26 -17.72 -3.06
C GLU A 226 -6.19 -16.70 -3.41
N ASP A 227 -6.61 -15.54 -3.94
CA ASP A 227 -5.68 -14.46 -4.31
C ASP A 227 -6.34 -13.08 -4.16
N PHE A 228 -5.51 -12.03 -4.18
CA PHE A 228 -5.93 -10.65 -4.09
C PHE A 228 -5.43 -9.86 -5.30
N LEU A 229 -6.33 -9.17 -6.00
CA LEU A 229 -6.05 -8.43 -7.22
C LEU A 229 -6.42 -6.96 -7.07
N PHE A 230 -5.59 -6.06 -7.60
CA PHE A 230 -5.87 -4.62 -7.59
C PHE A 230 -7.15 -4.26 -8.33
N VAL A 231 -7.95 -3.38 -7.71
CA VAL A 231 -9.17 -2.81 -8.28
C VAL A 231 -9.21 -1.31 -8.01
N PRO A 232 -9.46 -0.46 -9.04
CA PRO A 232 -9.57 0.99 -8.85
C PRO A 232 -10.78 1.37 -8.00
N SER A 233 -10.77 2.56 -7.38
CA SER A 233 -11.80 2.99 -6.41
C SER A 233 -13.18 3.22 -7.02
N ASN A 234 -13.23 3.68 -8.25
CA ASN A 234 -14.46 4.21 -8.89
C ASN A 234 -14.95 3.38 -10.08
N ALA A 235 -14.32 2.23 -10.33
CA ALA A 235 -14.72 1.30 -11.40
C ALA A 235 -14.42 -0.14 -10.97
N GLY A 236 -15.14 -1.12 -11.57
CA GLY A 236 -14.76 -2.52 -11.47
C GLY A 236 -13.49 -2.82 -12.29
N GLN A 237 -12.86 -3.94 -12.03
CA GLN A 237 -11.74 -4.46 -12.81
C GLN A 237 -12.18 -5.70 -13.58
N SER A 238 -12.06 -5.67 -14.90
CA SER A 238 -12.28 -6.85 -15.76
C SER A 238 -10.97 -7.62 -15.89
N VAL A 239 -11.01 -8.89 -15.54
CA VAL A 239 -9.88 -9.83 -15.74
C VAL A 239 -10.39 -11.08 -16.44
N GLY A 240 -9.57 -11.68 -17.32
CA GLY A 240 -9.78 -13.05 -17.78
C GLY A 240 -9.01 -14.01 -16.89
N LEU A 241 -9.50 -15.22 -16.70
CA LEU A 241 -8.74 -16.21 -15.98
C LEU A 241 -8.85 -17.62 -16.61
N SER A 242 -7.79 -18.40 -16.45
CA SER A 242 -7.74 -19.81 -16.77
C SER A 242 -7.16 -20.55 -15.57
N ILE A 243 -7.96 -21.46 -14.99
CA ILE A 243 -7.57 -22.26 -13.83
C ILE A 243 -7.20 -23.64 -14.35
N THR A 244 -6.01 -24.12 -14.03
CA THR A 244 -5.51 -25.45 -14.40
C THR A 244 -5.24 -26.27 -13.15
N VAL A 245 -5.79 -27.50 -13.11
CA VAL A 245 -5.51 -28.50 -12.08
C VAL A 245 -5.12 -29.79 -12.77
N GLY A 246 -3.85 -30.14 -12.70
CA GLY A 246 -3.29 -31.23 -13.53
C GLY A 246 -3.47 -30.92 -15.02
N ASP A 247 -4.18 -31.79 -15.73
CA ASP A 247 -4.46 -31.66 -17.17
C ASP A 247 -5.78 -30.94 -17.48
N VAL A 248 -6.56 -30.59 -16.46
CA VAL A 248 -7.88 -29.95 -16.64
C VAL A 248 -7.78 -28.45 -16.54
N THR A 249 -8.13 -27.74 -17.60
CA THR A 249 -8.19 -26.27 -17.64
C THR A 249 -9.60 -25.78 -17.81
N LYS A 250 -10.01 -24.80 -17.00
CA LYS A 250 -11.28 -24.09 -17.10
C LYS A 250 -11.03 -22.60 -17.21
N GLY A 251 -11.68 -21.94 -18.16
CA GLY A 251 -11.49 -20.52 -18.47
C GLY A 251 -12.74 -19.69 -18.23
N ILE A 252 -12.53 -18.43 -17.90
CA ILE A 252 -13.51 -17.36 -17.90
C ILE A 252 -12.87 -16.19 -18.65
N ASP A 253 -13.52 -15.76 -19.74
CA ASP A 253 -12.95 -14.70 -20.57
C ASP A 253 -13.04 -13.33 -19.91
N VAL A 254 -14.14 -13.06 -19.20
CA VAL A 254 -14.37 -11.80 -18.49
C VAL A 254 -14.99 -12.07 -17.13
N LEU A 255 -14.25 -11.78 -16.09
CA LEU A 255 -14.69 -11.75 -14.70
C LEU A 255 -14.63 -10.31 -14.20
N GLN A 256 -15.75 -9.82 -13.67
CA GLN A 256 -15.82 -8.49 -13.06
C GLN A 256 -15.47 -8.58 -11.57
N LEU A 257 -14.44 -7.84 -11.18
CA LEU A 257 -14.01 -7.70 -9.79
C LEU A 257 -14.43 -6.33 -9.25
N GLN A 258 -14.77 -6.28 -7.98
CA GLN A 258 -15.08 -5.04 -7.26
C GLN A 258 -14.17 -4.89 -6.05
N ARG A 259 -13.75 -3.64 -5.80
CA ARG A 259 -12.89 -3.30 -4.65
C ARG A 259 -13.54 -3.70 -3.33
N ASN A 260 -12.77 -4.36 -2.46
CA ASN A 260 -13.21 -4.85 -1.15
C ASN A 260 -14.38 -5.87 -1.20
N TYR A 261 -14.52 -6.61 -2.29
CA TYR A 261 -15.49 -7.71 -2.42
C TYR A 261 -14.78 -9.06 -2.52
N ALA A 262 -15.42 -10.09 -1.92
CA ALA A 262 -15.09 -11.48 -2.17
C ALA A 262 -15.84 -11.97 -3.41
N THR A 263 -15.09 -12.49 -4.38
CA THR A 263 -15.61 -13.09 -5.61
C THR A 263 -15.22 -14.57 -5.64
N SER A 264 -16.19 -15.46 -5.88
CA SER A 264 -15.92 -16.90 -5.99
C SER A 264 -16.20 -17.38 -7.41
N VAL A 265 -15.28 -18.17 -7.93
CA VAL A 265 -15.42 -18.88 -9.22
C VAL A 265 -15.44 -20.37 -8.92
N THR A 266 -16.46 -21.08 -9.41
CA THR A 266 -16.62 -22.53 -9.21
C THR A 266 -16.59 -23.25 -10.55
N ALA A 267 -15.78 -24.30 -10.64
CA ALA A 267 -15.70 -25.20 -11.79
C ALA A 267 -15.54 -26.66 -11.32
N THR A 268 -15.55 -27.59 -12.26
CA THR A 268 -15.25 -29.02 -12.00
C THR A 268 -13.90 -29.37 -12.63
N PHE A 269 -12.98 -29.91 -11.84
CA PHE A 269 -11.59 -30.25 -12.23
C PHE A 269 -11.31 -31.77 -12.12
N GLU A 270 -12.37 -32.54 -11.98
CA GLU A 270 -12.31 -34.02 -11.94
C GLU A 270 -12.70 -34.61 -13.29
#